data_332b02433f4a27d4690b9cc33e7386a2
#
_entry.id   332b02433f4a27d4690b9cc33e7386a2
#
_cell.length_a   1.000
_cell.length_b   1.000
_cell.length_c   1.000
_cell.angle_alpha   90.00
_cell.angle_beta   90.00
_cell.angle_gamma   90.00
#
_symmetry.space_group_name_H-M   'P 1'
#
loop_
_entity.id
_entity.type
_entity.pdbx_description
1 polymer ?
#
loop_
_entity_poly.entity_id
_entity_poly.type
_entity_poly.pdbx_seq_one_letter_code
_entity_poly.pdbx_strand_id
1 'polypeptide(L)'
;PNIKENIEILGEQKNQLEIEKLELEKKYKTLVDEHNNLSRKLEELQNREKIEEKKRLEFSEKIDELNQETNTLMDEIDKWQT
;
A
#
# COMPACT_ATOMS: atom_id res chain seq x y z
N PRO A 1 11.44 -57.54 6.46
CA PRO A 1 11.98 -56.24 6.80
C PRO A 1 13.44 -56.34 7.04
N ASN A 2 14.08 -56.05 6.03
CA ASN A 2 15.50 -56.13 5.86
C ASN A 2 16.05 -54.74 6.24
N ILE A 3 17.15 -54.68 6.93
CA ILE A 3 17.84 -53.44 7.26
C ILE A 3 18.14 -52.64 6.00
N LYS A 4 18.48 -53.33 4.93
CA LYS A 4 18.77 -52.74 3.62
C LYS A 4 17.55 -52.03 3.02
N GLU A 5 16.38 -52.64 3.09
CA GLU A 5 15.11 -52.03 2.66
C GLU A 5 14.74 -50.80 3.50
N ASN A 6 14.94 -50.87 4.80
CA ASN A 6 14.70 -49.77 5.70
C ASN A 6 15.62 -48.57 5.40
N ILE A 7 16.88 -48.83 5.08
CA ILE A 7 17.83 -47.78 4.67
C ILE A 7 17.41 -47.14 3.37
N GLU A 8 16.92 -47.90 2.40
CA GLU A 8 16.41 -47.38 1.13
C GLU A 8 15.20 -46.49 1.33
N ILE A 9 14.26 -46.94 2.17
CA ILE A 9 13.04 -46.15 2.53
C ILE A 9 13.42 -44.86 3.21
N LEU A 10 14.32 -44.89 4.19
CA LEU A 10 14.80 -43.72 4.89
C LEU A 10 15.52 -42.74 3.95
N GLY A 11 16.29 -43.27 3.01
CA GLY A 11 16.95 -42.47 1.98
C GLY A 11 15.96 -41.77 1.08
N GLU A 12 14.89 -42.44 0.65
CA GLU A 12 13.82 -41.86 -0.16
C GLU A 12 13.05 -40.78 0.63
N GLN A 13 12.73 -41.07 1.88
CA GLN A 13 12.07 -40.12 2.75
C GLN A 13 12.92 -38.86 2.97
N LYS A 14 14.22 -39.03 3.19
CA LYS A 14 15.14 -37.91 3.34
C LYS A 14 15.17 -37.05 2.07
N ASN A 15 15.25 -37.66 0.92
CA ASN A 15 15.26 -36.95 -0.37
C ASN A 15 13.95 -36.20 -0.59
N GLN A 16 12.83 -36.84 -0.26
CA GLN A 16 11.52 -36.20 -0.37
C GLN A 16 11.41 -34.97 0.55
N LEU A 17 11.88 -35.09 1.78
CA LEU A 17 11.88 -33.98 2.74
C LEU A 17 12.79 -32.83 2.27
N GLU A 18 13.92 -33.14 1.66
CA GLU A 18 14.80 -32.11 1.09
C GLU A 18 14.12 -31.35 -0.06
N ILE A 19 13.41 -32.06 -0.94
CA ILE A 19 12.65 -31.46 -2.02
C ILE A 19 11.55 -30.55 -1.46
N GLU A 20 10.78 -31.03 -0.50
CA GLU A 20 9.74 -30.26 0.15
C GLU A 20 10.29 -29.03 0.84
N LYS A 21 11.43 -29.17 1.50
CA LYS A 21 12.12 -28.05 2.15
C LYS A 21 12.50 -26.97 1.15
N LEU A 22 13.09 -27.35 0.01
CA LEU A 22 13.47 -26.41 -1.04
C LEU A 22 12.27 -25.72 -1.67
N GLU A 23 11.17 -26.46 -1.87
CA GLU A 23 9.92 -25.88 -2.36
C GLU A 23 9.35 -24.85 -1.37
N LEU A 24 9.37 -25.17 -0.09
CA LEU A 24 8.92 -24.25 0.97
C LEU A 24 9.81 -23.02 1.06
N GLU A 25 11.10 -23.16 0.94
CA GLU A 25 12.03 -22.02 0.92
C GLU A 25 11.75 -21.08 -0.25
N LYS A 26 11.47 -21.64 -1.43
CA LYS A 26 11.08 -20.83 -2.60
C LYS A 26 9.77 -20.09 -2.39
N LYS A 27 8.76 -20.79 -1.87
CA LYS A 27 7.46 -20.18 -1.56
C LYS A 27 7.59 -19.07 -0.53
N TYR A 28 8.38 -19.32 0.50
CA TYR A 28 8.65 -18.33 1.53
C TYR A 28 9.30 -17.07 0.95
N LYS A 29 10.32 -17.25 0.12
CA LYS A 29 11.01 -16.14 -0.53
C LYS A 29 10.06 -15.33 -1.43
N THR A 30 9.24 -16.01 -2.22
CA THR A 30 8.23 -15.37 -3.06
C THR A 30 7.24 -14.56 -2.23
N LEU A 31 6.76 -15.13 -1.11
CA LEU A 31 5.83 -14.45 -0.21
C LEU A 31 6.46 -13.20 0.44
N VAL A 32 7.72 -13.30 0.84
CA VAL A 32 8.44 -12.13 1.38
C VAL A 32 8.57 -11.04 0.34
N ASP A 33 8.91 -11.38 -0.90
CA ASP A 33 9.03 -10.42 -1.99
C ASP A 33 7.68 -9.77 -2.31
N GLU A 34 6.61 -10.54 -2.38
CA GLU A 34 5.25 -10.04 -2.58
C GLU A 34 4.81 -9.13 -1.45
N HIS A 35 5.09 -9.52 -0.22
CA HIS A 35 4.79 -8.70 0.96
C HIS A 35 5.50 -7.36 0.91
N ASN A 36 6.78 -7.36 0.58
CA ASN A 36 7.58 -6.14 0.47
C ASN A 36 7.07 -5.23 -0.66
N ASN A 37 6.67 -5.80 -1.79
CA ASN A 37 6.09 -5.06 -2.89
C ASN A 37 4.75 -4.44 -2.53
N LEU A 38 3.89 -5.19 -1.86
CA LEU A 38 2.58 -4.70 -1.39
C LEU A 38 2.74 -3.61 -0.33
N SER A 39 3.70 -3.76 0.58
CA SER A 39 3.99 -2.76 1.59
C SER A 39 4.42 -1.44 0.97
N ARG A 40 5.26 -1.48 -0.06
CA ARG A 40 5.68 -0.28 -0.80
C ARG A 40 4.52 0.37 -1.53
N LYS A 41 3.67 -0.42 -2.19
CA LYS A 41 2.48 0.11 -2.88
C LYS A 41 1.51 0.76 -1.90
N LEU A 42 1.32 0.15 -0.74
CA LEU A 42 0.46 0.70 0.30
C LEU A 42 1.01 2.05 0.80
N GLU A 43 2.30 2.13 1.03
CA GLU A 43 2.96 3.37 1.45
C GLU A 43 2.82 4.47 0.39
N GLU A 44 3.01 4.14 -0.88
CA GLU A 44 2.81 5.06 -1.99
C GLU A 44 1.37 5.58 -2.07
N LEU A 45 0.38 4.69 -1.89
CA LEU A 45 -1.03 5.06 -1.88
C LEU A 45 -1.37 5.98 -0.71
N GLN A 46 -0.86 5.68 0.47
CA GLN A 46 -1.06 6.52 1.65
C GLN A 46 -0.45 7.91 1.47
N ASN A 47 0.72 7.99 0.85
CA ASN A 47 1.35 9.26 0.53
C ASN A 47 0.55 10.07 -0.51
N ARG A 48 0.00 9.41 -1.53
CA ARG A 48 -0.89 10.05 -2.50
C ARG A 48 -2.13 10.61 -1.84
N GLU A 49 -2.76 9.83 -0.98
CA GLU A 49 -3.95 10.27 -0.25
C GLU A 49 -3.67 11.51 0.59
N LYS A 50 -2.53 11.56 1.26
CA LYS A 50 -2.12 12.73 2.04
C LYS A 50 -1.93 13.96 1.15
N ILE A 51 -1.31 13.79 0.00
CA ILE A 51 -1.08 14.89 -0.95
C ILE A 51 -2.41 15.39 -1.51
N GLU A 52 -3.31 14.49 -1.90
CA GLU A 52 -4.63 14.82 -2.42
C GLU A 52 -5.48 15.54 -1.37
N GLU A 53 -5.45 15.07 -0.14
CA GLU A 53 -6.17 15.70 0.97
C GLU A 53 -5.65 17.11 1.24
N LYS A 54 -4.35 17.29 1.23
CA LYS A 54 -3.73 18.61 1.37
C LYS A 54 -4.15 19.57 0.26
N LYS A 55 -4.13 19.10 -0.98
CA LYS A 55 -4.58 19.89 -2.14
C LYS A 55 -6.05 20.25 -2.04
N ARG A 56 -6.88 19.33 -1.60
CA ARG A 56 -8.31 19.54 -1.41
C ARG A 56 -8.56 20.64 -0.36
N LEU A 57 -7.85 20.60 0.75
CA LEU A 57 -7.94 21.60 1.80
C LEU A 57 -7.48 22.97 1.31
N GLU A 58 -6.36 23.05 0.62
CA GLU A 58 -5.84 24.28 0.02
C GLU A 58 -6.84 24.88 -0.98
N PHE A 59 -7.44 24.04 -1.80
CA PHE A 59 -8.46 24.47 -2.75
C PHE A 59 -9.71 24.99 -2.05
N SER A 60 -10.16 24.31 -1.01
CA SER A 60 -11.30 24.73 -0.20
C SER A 60 -11.05 26.07 0.47
N GLU A 61 -9.86 26.29 1.00
CA GLU A 61 -9.47 27.57 1.60
C GLU A 61 -9.50 28.70 0.57
N LYS A 62 -9.02 28.45 -0.63
CA LYS A 62 -9.06 29.44 -1.72
C LYS A 62 -10.48 29.80 -2.14
N ILE A 63 -11.37 28.82 -2.18
CA ILE A 63 -12.78 29.05 -2.47
C ILE A 63 -13.41 29.92 -1.38
N ASP A 64 -13.11 29.63 -0.11
CA ASP A 64 -13.62 30.42 1.01
C ASP A 64 -13.11 31.88 0.96
N GLU A 65 -11.82 32.06 0.68
CA GLU A 65 -11.24 33.39 0.49
C GLU A 65 -11.92 34.15 -0.65
N LEU A 66 -12.11 33.49 -1.79
CA LEU A 66 -12.77 34.11 -2.93
C LEU A 66 -14.21 34.48 -2.63
N ASN A 67 -14.93 33.65 -1.90
CA ASN A 67 -16.29 33.94 -1.46
C ASN A 67 -16.34 35.14 -0.52
N GLN A 68 -15.40 35.26 0.42
CA GLN A 68 -15.29 36.42 1.30
C GLN A 68 -15.00 37.68 0.51
N GLU A 69 -14.07 37.63 -0.42
CA GLU A 69 -13.75 38.80 -1.29
C GLU A 69 -14.96 39.22 -2.12
N THR A 70 -15.68 38.24 -2.67
CA THR A 70 -16.89 38.49 -3.45
C THR A 70 -17.97 39.14 -2.60
N ASN A 71 -18.19 38.66 -1.38
CA ASN A 71 -19.15 39.22 -0.46
C ASN A 71 -18.78 40.68 -0.05
N THR A 72 -17.52 40.92 0.22
CA THR A 72 -17.02 42.25 0.53
C THR A 72 -17.25 43.21 -0.63
N LEU A 73 -16.97 42.75 -1.85
CA LEU A 73 -17.18 43.56 -3.06
C LEU A 73 -18.66 43.87 -3.28
N MET A 74 -19.54 42.90 -3.06
CA MET A 74 -20.98 43.11 -3.16
C MET A 74 -21.48 44.11 -2.14
N ASP A 75 -20.98 44.05 -0.92
CA ASP A 75 -21.32 45.02 0.13
C ASP A 75 -20.86 46.42 -0.24
N GLU A 76 -19.70 46.57 -0.83
CA GLU A 76 -19.21 47.86 -1.32
C GLU A 76 -20.09 48.42 -2.46
N ILE A 77 -20.49 47.58 -3.40
CA ILE A 77 -21.38 47.96 -4.49
C ILE A 77 -22.72 48.41 -3.94
N ASP A 78 -23.29 47.71 -2.95
CA ASP A 78 -24.54 48.09 -2.32
C ASP A 78 -24.44 49.48 -1.62
N LYS A 79 -23.32 49.78 -0.99
CA LYS A 79 -23.06 51.10 -0.41
C LYS A 79 -22.99 52.19 -1.48
N TRP A 80 -22.51 51.90 -2.65
CA TRP A 80 -22.39 52.85 -3.75
C TRP A 80 -23.74 53.16 -4.41
N GLN A 81 -24.71 52.24 -4.31
CA GLN A 81 -26.05 52.42 -4.89
C GLN A 81 -27.02 53.18 -4.02
N THR A 82 -26.68 53.33 -2.76
CA THR A 82 -27.51 54.14 -1.84
C THR A 82 -26.99 55.54 -1.74
#